data_70bef03c02327aff4eaf3cb6c012bc07
#
_entry.id   70bef03c02327aff4eaf3cb6c012bc07
#
_cell.length_a   1.000
_cell.length_b   1.000
_cell.length_c   1.000
_cell.angle_alpha   90.00
_cell.angle_beta   90.00
_cell.angle_gamma   90.00
#
_symmetry.space_group_name_H-M   'P 1'
#
loop_
_entity.id
_entity.type
_entity.pdbx_description
1 polymer ?
#
loop_
_entity_poly.entity_id
_entity_poly.type
_entity_poly.pdbx_seq_one_letter_code
_entity_poly.pdbx_strand_id
1 'polypeptide(L)'
;MWMKATEGADGTVFYIDRDSIKKEGALIRVWELQDLKAKGPLEEKSRRVLVEYDSKNERRRVLSFSFHGESMGAGVTLKSDQTPGKWTMVAPNTTAAVVFQVASALKRPVGKTSALPPPPPPPAPSDGSTPP
;
A
#
# COMPACT_ATOMS: atom_id res chain seq x y z
N MET A 1 -9.86 -6.38 3.62
CA MET A 1 -9.70 -7.53 2.72
C MET A 1 -8.94 -7.15 1.48
N TRP A 2 -8.01 -7.98 1.10
CA TRP A 2 -7.15 -7.70 -0.04
C TRP A 2 -7.84 -8.03 -1.34
N MET A 3 -7.81 -7.10 -2.27
CA MET A 3 -8.37 -7.26 -3.60
C MET A 3 -7.26 -7.05 -4.62
N LYS A 4 -7.12 -7.97 -5.56
CA LYS A 4 -6.08 -7.84 -6.56
C LYS A 4 -6.33 -6.63 -7.44
N ALA A 5 -5.31 -5.81 -7.61
CA ALA A 5 -5.37 -4.63 -8.47
C ALA A 5 -4.66 -4.87 -9.79
N THR A 6 -3.45 -5.41 -9.75
CA THR A 6 -2.69 -5.64 -10.96
C THR A 6 -1.51 -6.57 -10.68
N GLU A 7 -0.75 -6.86 -11.69
CA GLU A 7 0.42 -7.70 -11.58
C GLU A 7 1.56 -7.06 -12.36
N GLY A 8 2.74 -7.03 -11.76
CA GLY A 8 3.90 -6.48 -12.42
C GLY A 8 4.57 -7.48 -13.35
N ALA A 9 5.48 -7.00 -14.16
CA ALA A 9 6.19 -7.83 -15.13
C ALA A 9 7.03 -8.91 -14.45
N ASP A 10 7.49 -8.66 -13.24
CA ASP A 10 8.29 -9.62 -12.48
C ASP A 10 7.45 -10.62 -11.70
N GLY A 11 6.14 -10.61 -11.89
CA GLY A 11 5.24 -11.51 -11.20
C GLY A 11 4.77 -11.02 -9.84
N THR A 12 5.18 -9.83 -9.41
CA THR A 12 4.65 -9.25 -8.17
C THR A 12 3.17 -8.94 -8.35
N VAL A 13 2.34 -9.43 -7.43
CA VAL A 13 0.91 -9.16 -7.47
C VAL A 13 0.61 -8.03 -6.50
N PHE A 14 -0.11 -7.03 -6.99
CA PHE A 14 -0.47 -5.85 -6.20
C PHE A 14 -1.92 -5.97 -5.77
N TYR A 15 -2.14 -5.87 -4.46
CA TYR A 15 -3.48 -5.89 -3.86
C TYR A 15 -3.73 -4.57 -3.16
N ILE A 16 -4.99 -4.21 -3.03
CA ILE A 16 -5.37 -3.08 -2.18
C ILE A 16 -6.43 -3.57 -1.19
N ASP A 17 -6.44 -2.93 -0.03
CA ASP A 17 -7.50 -3.17 0.94
C ASP A 17 -8.60 -2.16 0.64
N ARG A 18 -9.65 -2.65 0.00
CA ARG A 18 -10.75 -1.81 -0.42
C ARG A 18 -11.39 -1.06 0.75
N ASP A 19 -11.45 -1.71 1.90
CA ASP A 19 -12.09 -1.11 3.05
C ASP A 19 -11.24 -0.03 3.70
N SER A 20 -9.97 0.05 3.33
CA SER A 20 -9.07 1.05 3.88
C SER A 20 -9.05 2.35 3.08
N ILE A 21 -9.73 2.40 1.95
CA ILE A 21 -9.67 3.58 1.08
C ILE A 21 -10.29 4.77 1.79
N LYS A 22 -9.51 5.86 1.86
CA LYS A 22 -9.97 7.11 2.43
C LYS A 22 -9.69 8.21 1.43
N LYS A 23 -10.73 8.96 1.09
CA LYS A 23 -10.62 10.06 0.12
C LYS A 23 -10.91 11.37 0.82
N GLU A 24 -10.02 12.33 0.61
CA GLU A 24 -10.15 13.66 1.18
C GLU A 24 -9.74 14.65 0.09
N GLY A 25 -10.72 15.28 -0.56
CA GLY A 25 -10.43 16.14 -1.69
C GLY A 25 -9.72 15.35 -2.77
N ALA A 26 -8.57 15.82 -3.19
CA ALA A 26 -7.77 15.14 -4.22
C ALA A 26 -6.90 14.03 -3.67
N LEU A 27 -6.87 13.83 -2.36
CA LEU A 27 -6.00 12.84 -1.74
C LEU A 27 -6.73 11.51 -1.55
N ILE A 28 -6.05 10.42 -1.89
CA ILE A 28 -6.57 9.07 -1.72
C ILE A 28 -5.53 8.28 -0.96
N ARG A 29 -5.93 7.73 0.18
CA ARG A 29 -5.04 6.92 0.99
C ARG A 29 -5.55 5.49 1.02
N VAL A 30 -4.66 4.53 0.83
CA VAL A 30 -5.06 3.13 0.76
C VAL A 30 -3.91 2.23 1.21
N TRP A 31 -4.24 1.14 1.89
CA TRP A 31 -3.27 0.09 2.17
C TRP A 31 -3.12 -0.80 0.95
N GLU A 32 -1.88 -1.06 0.60
CA GLU A 32 -1.47 -1.84 -0.55
C GLU A 32 -0.65 -3.02 -0.06
N LEU A 33 -0.80 -4.16 -0.72
CA LEU A 33 0.02 -5.33 -0.45
C LEU A 33 0.70 -5.74 -1.74
N GLN A 34 1.99 -5.94 -1.65
CA GLN A 34 2.79 -6.42 -2.78
C GLN A 34 3.23 -7.84 -2.43
N ASP A 35 2.72 -8.81 -3.17
CA ASP A 35 3.08 -10.20 -2.95
C ASP A 35 4.08 -10.60 -4.03
N LEU A 36 5.30 -10.87 -3.61
CA LEU A 36 6.41 -11.06 -4.52
C LEU A 36 6.50 -12.49 -4.99
N LYS A 37 6.78 -12.68 -6.27
CA LYS A 37 7.01 -14.01 -6.80
C LYS A 37 8.33 -14.57 -6.31
N ALA A 38 9.36 -13.74 -6.26
CA ALA A 38 10.66 -14.11 -5.74
C ALA A 38 11.01 -13.20 -4.58
N LYS A 39 11.77 -13.70 -3.63
CA LYS A 39 12.13 -12.91 -2.46
C LYS A 39 12.89 -11.65 -2.84
N GLY A 40 12.60 -10.57 -2.13
CA GLY A 40 13.29 -9.31 -2.32
C GLY A 40 14.64 -9.26 -1.60
N PRO A 41 15.28 -8.09 -1.62
CA PRO A 41 16.65 -7.95 -1.10
C PRO A 41 16.79 -8.21 0.40
N LEU A 42 15.72 -8.08 1.16
CA LEU A 42 15.76 -8.41 2.59
C LEU A 42 15.21 -9.79 2.86
N GLU A 43 15.11 -10.63 1.83
CA GLU A 43 14.49 -11.95 1.92
C GLU A 43 12.99 -11.86 2.20
N GLU A 44 12.40 -10.71 1.94
CA GLU A 44 10.97 -10.54 2.13
C GLU A 44 10.20 -11.18 0.98
N LYS A 45 9.05 -11.71 1.33
CA LYS A 45 8.15 -12.34 0.37
C LYS A 45 6.94 -11.45 0.08
N SER A 46 6.65 -10.51 0.95
CA SER A 46 5.57 -9.56 0.72
C SER A 46 5.83 -8.25 1.46
N ARG A 47 5.11 -7.21 1.03
CA ARG A 47 5.24 -5.87 1.61
C ARG A 47 3.85 -5.27 1.78
N ARG A 48 3.61 -4.66 2.93
CA ARG A 48 2.41 -3.85 3.17
C ARG A 48 2.81 -2.39 3.10
N VAL A 49 2.09 -1.61 2.35
CA VAL A 49 2.46 -0.22 2.10
C VAL A 49 1.22 0.65 2.22
N LEU A 50 1.31 1.69 3.03
CA LEU A 50 0.26 2.70 3.08
C LEU A 50 0.65 3.79 2.11
N VAL A 51 -0.15 3.99 1.08
CA VAL A 51 0.15 4.91 0.00
C VAL A 51 -0.85 6.04 -0.01
N GLU A 52 -0.37 7.23 -0.27
CA GLU A 52 -1.22 8.39 -0.48
C GLU A 52 -1.02 8.87 -1.92
N TYR A 53 -2.12 8.97 -2.65
CA TYR A 53 -2.14 9.47 -4.01
C TYR A 53 -2.75 10.88 -4.03
N ASP A 54 -2.17 11.74 -4.86
CA ASP A 54 -2.70 13.07 -5.10
C ASP A 54 -3.21 13.09 -6.54
N SER A 55 -4.53 13.04 -6.70
CA SER A 55 -5.13 12.93 -8.04
C SER A 55 -5.03 14.24 -8.82
N LYS A 56 -4.87 15.35 -8.14
CA LYS A 56 -4.77 16.63 -8.82
C LYS A 56 -3.41 16.78 -9.51
N ASN A 57 -2.35 16.34 -8.84
CA ASN A 57 -1.00 16.50 -9.35
C ASN A 57 -0.38 15.18 -9.85
N GLU A 58 -1.16 14.11 -9.86
CA GLU A 58 -0.75 12.80 -10.37
C GLU A 58 0.56 12.32 -9.75
N ARG A 59 0.60 12.32 -8.44
CA ARG A 59 1.78 11.90 -7.68
C ARG A 59 1.37 11.05 -6.50
N ARG A 60 2.34 10.36 -5.93
CA ARG A 60 2.10 9.48 -4.79
C ARG A 60 3.27 9.56 -3.83
N ARG A 61 3.01 9.14 -2.60
CA ARG A 61 4.06 8.93 -1.62
C ARG A 61 3.69 7.78 -0.72
N VAL A 62 4.70 7.13 -0.16
CA VAL A 62 4.51 6.08 0.82
C VAL A 62 4.49 6.74 2.19
N LEU A 63 3.47 6.45 2.97
CA LEU A 63 3.35 6.96 4.33
C LEU A 63 3.95 6.01 5.35
N SER A 64 3.83 4.72 5.09
CA SER A 64 4.45 3.71 5.93
C SER A 64 4.55 2.41 5.17
N PHE A 65 5.44 1.52 5.61
CA PHE A 65 5.56 0.21 4.99
C PHE A 65 6.08 -0.81 5.99
N SER A 66 5.86 -2.07 5.68
CA SER A 66 6.49 -3.17 6.41
C SER A 66 6.77 -4.30 5.43
N PHE A 67 7.91 -4.95 5.64
CA PHE A 67 8.35 -6.09 4.83
C PHE A 67 8.18 -7.35 5.65
N HIS A 68 7.68 -8.40 5.01
CA HIS A 68 7.30 -9.63 5.70
C HIS A 68 7.97 -10.84 5.09
N GLY A 69 8.32 -11.81 5.93
CA GLY A 69 9.05 -12.98 5.49
C GLY A 69 8.24 -13.96 4.66
N GLU A 70 6.92 -13.87 4.70
CA GLU A 70 6.06 -14.78 3.96
C GLU A 70 5.07 -14.01 3.11
N SER A 71 4.36 -14.74 2.27
CA SER A 71 3.38 -14.15 1.36
C SER A 71 2.23 -13.52 2.11
N MET A 72 1.58 -12.57 1.45
CA MET A 72 0.34 -11.96 1.91
C MET A 72 0.44 -11.27 3.26
N GLY A 73 1.59 -10.70 3.54
CA GLY A 73 1.81 -9.96 4.79
C GLY A 73 2.00 -10.84 6.01
N ALA A 74 2.25 -12.11 5.80
CA ALA A 74 2.42 -13.05 6.89
C ALA A 74 3.89 -13.21 7.26
N GLY A 75 4.12 -13.90 8.36
CA GLY A 75 5.46 -14.18 8.82
C GLY A 75 6.07 -13.03 9.59
N VAL A 76 7.35 -13.15 9.87
CA VAL A 76 8.05 -12.14 10.68
C VAL A 76 8.16 -10.84 9.92
N THR A 77 8.04 -9.74 10.64
CA THR A 77 8.27 -8.42 10.07
C THR A 77 9.76 -8.15 10.05
N LEU A 78 10.31 -8.03 8.85
CA LEU A 78 11.75 -7.88 8.66
C LEU A 78 12.19 -6.42 8.74
N LYS A 79 11.31 -5.50 8.36
CA LYS A 79 11.61 -4.07 8.39
C LYS A 79 10.30 -3.31 8.35
N SER A 80 10.25 -2.16 9.01
CA SER A 80 9.12 -1.26 8.90
C SER A 80 9.55 0.17 9.07
N ASP A 81 8.79 1.09 8.49
CA ASP A 81 9.07 2.52 8.57
C ASP A 81 7.75 3.26 8.47
N GLN A 82 7.57 4.25 9.33
CA GLN A 82 6.36 5.07 9.33
C GLN A 82 6.68 6.53 9.02
N THR A 83 7.84 6.80 8.47
CA THR A 83 8.22 8.15 8.05
C THR A 83 7.71 8.38 6.64
N PRO A 84 6.88 9.39 6.43
CA PRO A 84 6.38 9.67 5.08
C PRO A 84 7.52 9.93 4.12
N GLY A 85 7.41 9.31 2.97
CA GLY A 85 8.39 9.50 1.91
C GLY A 85 8.10 10.74 1.08
N LYS A 86 8.94 10.94 0.09
CA LYS A 86 8.78 12.06 -0.82
C LYS A 86 7.69 11.78 -1.84
N TRP A 87 7.05 12.84 -2.30
CA TRP A 87 6.13 12.74 -3.42
C TRP A 87 6.89 12.39 -4.68
N THR A 88 6.37 11.44 -5.44
CA THR A 88 6.91 11.07 -6.74
C THR A 88 5.79 11.05 -7.76
N MET A 89 6.13 11.35 -9.00
CA MET A 89 5.11 11.36 -10.06
C MET A 89 4.68 9.93 -10.36
N VAL A 90 3.40 9.78 -10.67
CA VAL A 90 2.86 8.50 -11.12
C VAL A 90 2.96 8.49 -12.65
N ALA A 91 3.94 7.76 -13.15
CA ALA A 91 4.14 7.69 -14.59
C ALA A 91 3.05 6.81 -15.23
N PRO A 92 2.59 7.17 -16.43
CA PRO A 92 1.62 6.34 -17.12
C PRO A 92 2.22 4.97 -17.47
N ASN A 93 1.35 3.98 -17.59
CA ASN A 93 1.73 2.62 -17.98
C ASN A 93 2.64 1.93 -16.97
N THR A 94 2.49 2.28 -15.68
CA THR A 94 3.20 1.62 -14.60
C THR A 94 2.21 0.91 -13.69
N THR A 95 2.72 -0.01 -12.86
CA THR A 95 1.87 -0.66 -11.87
C THR A 95 1.27 0.38 -10.92
N ALA A 96 2.04 1.39 -10.55
CA ALA A 96 1.53 2.45 -9.68
C ALA A 96 0.35 3.17 -10.32
N ALA A 97 0.40 3.42 -11.63
CA ALA A 97 -0.71 4.06 -12.33
C ALA A 97 -1.95 3.19 -12.30
N VAL A 98 -1.80 1.88 -12.47
CA VAL A 98 -2.95 0.98 -12.43
C VAL A 98 -3.55 0.94 -11.03
N VAL A 99 -2.72 0.81 -10.00
CA VAL A 99 -3.22 0.80 -8.63
C VAL A 99 -3.94 2.10 -8.32
N PHE A 100 -3.39 3.23 -8.76
CA PHE A 100 -4.01 4.53 -8.57
C PHE A 100 -5.40 4.56 -9.22
N GLN A 101 -5.50 4.08 -10.46
CA GLN A 101 -6.79 4.04 -11.15
C GLN A 101 -7.80 3.16 -10.42
N VAL A 102 -7.37 1.99 -9.97
CA VAL A 102 -8.26 1.08 -9.25
C VAL A 102 -8.73 1.72 -7.96
N ALA A 103 -7.83 2.31 -7.19
CA ALA A 103 -8.20 2.95 -5.94
C ALA A 103 -9.14 4.13 -6.18
N SER A 104 -8.91 4.89 -7.25
CA SER A 104 -9.75 6.03 -7.57
C SER A 104 -11.16 5.62 -7.97
N ALA A 105 -11.28 4.49 -8.66
CA ALA A 105 -12.58 4.03 -9.14
C ALA A 105 -13.41 3.37 -8.05
N LEU A 106 -12.78 2.84 -7.01
CA LEU A 106 -13.50 2.17 -5.96
C LEU A 106 -14.21 3.19 -5.07
N LYS A 107 -15.42 2.84 -4.67
CA LYS A 107 -16.20 3.69 -3.79
C LYS A 107 -16.16 3.12 -2.39
N ARG A 108 -16.24 4.01 -1.42
CA ARG A 108 -16.35 3.60 -0.03
C ARG A 108 -17.70 2.93 0.15
N PRO A 109 -17.80 2.04 1.13
CA PRO A 109 -19.09 1.40 1.41
C PRO A 109 -20.17 2.43 1.64
N VAL A 110 -21.32 2.16 1.05
CA VAL A 110 -22.47 3.05 1.16
C VAL A 110 -22.98 3.09 2.60
N GLY A 111 -23.46 4.24 3.00
CA GLY A 111 -24.04 4.37 4.33
C GLY A 111 -23.03 4.58 5.42
N LYS A 112 -21.79 4.57 5.10
CA LYS A 112 -20.79 4.87 6.09
C LYS A 112 -20.69 6.34 6.26
N THR A 113 -20.52 6.73 7.49
CA THR A 113 -20.21 8.12 7.73
C THR A 113 -18.85 8.42 7.16
N SER A 114 -18.61 9.67 7.02
CA SER A 114 -17.32 10.09 6.58
C SER A 114 -16.21 9.70 7.53
N ALA A 115 -16.55 9.30 8.73
CA ALA A 115 -15.56 9.03 9.74
C ALA A 115 -15.09 7.59 9.69
N LEU A 116 -14.64 7.15 8.56
CA LEU A 116 -13.98 5.86 8.51
C LEU A 116 -12.79 5.88 9.43
N PRO A 117 -12.61 4.81 10.20
CA PRO A 117 -11.39 4.73 10.98
C PRO A 117 -10.19 4.72 10.06
N PRO A 118 -9.06 5.23 10.52
CA PRO A 118 -7.85 5.16 9.70
C PRO A 118 -7.47 3.71 9.45
N PRO A 119 -6.73 3.43 8.38
CA PRO A 119 -6.28 2.08 8.13
C PRO A 119 -5.45 1.59 9.30
N PRO A 120 -5.49 0.29 9.59
CA PRO A 120 -4.65 -0.22 10.66
C PRO A 120 -3.19 0.00 10.34
N PRO A 121 -2.37 0.28 11.34
CA PRO A 121 -0.95 0.43 11.09
C PRO A 121 -0.35 -0.90 10.68
N PRO A 122 0.81 -0.88 10.03
CA PRO A 122 1.51 -2.13 9.78
C PRO A 122 1.85 -2.80 11.09
N PRO A 123 2.00 -4.12 11.08
CA PRO A 123 2.41 -4.81 12.29
C PRO A 123 3.70 -4.22 12.83
N ALA A 124 3.78 -4.09 14.13
CA ALA A 124 4.98 -3.58 14.73
C ALA A 124 6.13 -4.54 14.49
N PRO A 125 7.34 -4.02 14.34
CA PRO A 125 8.50 -4.89 14.24
C PRO A 125 8.62 -5.73 15.47
N SER A 126 8.97 -6.98 15.29
CA SER A 126 9.00 -7.91 16.41
C SER A 126 10.06 -7.56 17.43
N ASP A 127 11.08 -6.89 17.04
CA ASP A 127 12.17 -6.54 17.93
C ASP A 127 12.26 -5.07 18.19
N GLY A 128 11.23 -4.36 17.87
CA GLY A 128 11.30 -2.94 18.00
C GLY A 128 12.21 -2.32 16.97
N SER A 129 12.60 -3.03 16.01
CA SER A 129 13.43 -2.48 14.98
C SER A 129 12.65 -1.41 14.33
N THR A 130 12.88 -0.30 14.79
CA THR A 130 12.27 0.79 14.17
C THR A 130 12.94 1.01 12.91
N PRO A 131 12.20 1.57 12.04
CA PRO A 131 12.79 2.04 10.84
C PRO A 131 13.84 3.04 11.15
N PRO A 132 14.79 3.08 10.36
CA PRO A 132 15.83 4.08 10.48
C PRO A 132 15.28 5.48 10.29
#